data_46e880e116f193971d673f621cb0a0a8
#
_entry.id   46e880e116f193971d673f621cb0a0a8
#
_cell.length_a   1.000
_cell.length_b   1.000
_cell.length_c   1.000
_cell.angle_alpha   90.00
_cell.angle_beta   90.00
_cell.angle_gamma   90.00
#
_symmetry.space_group_name_H-M   'P 1'
#
loop_
_entity.id
_entity.type
_entity.pdbx_description
1 polymer ?
#
loop_
_entity_poly.entity_id
_entity_poly.type
_entity_poly.pdbx_seq_one_letter_code
_entity_poly.pdbx_strand_id
1 'polypeptide(L)'
;MDMNNLLDSLPDNTVLLSNGQRELGRAALAHRVEAVKAALRARRVPDGAVAILADNDPEWLVADLATQALGLTLVPLPLFFTPAQWLHVMRESGAQAIFCADPHQARSLGFDGALDCGGPLGLYQSAQAASAAPLVDVQKITFTSGTTSAPKGVCLSSAQQWELAGTLRDALAPLRLERHLCLLPFAILLENIAGPYTALLSGAETICPPLAQTGLSGASGFDPQVCMQAIARYAPHSIILVPQMLQALVTAAAPNDARLRSLRFVAVGGGKTAP
;
A
#
# COMPACT_ATOMS: atom_id res chain seq x y z
N MET A 1 -5.37 8.86 -15.07
CA MET A 1 -6.10 7.62 -15.45
C MET A 1 -7.44 7.65 -14.74
N ASP A 2 -8.54 7.38 -15.45
CA ASP A 2 -9.85 7.19 -14.80
C ASP A 2 -9.87 5.80 -14.13
N MET A 3 -10.19 5.77 -12.84
CA MET A 3 -10.20 4.55 -12.04
C MET A 3 -11.25 3.54 -12.51
N ASN A 4 -12.39 4.01 -13.01
CA ASN A 4 -13.42 3.13 -13.57
C ASN A 4 -12.90 2.44 -14.82
N ASN A 5 -12.24 3.19 -15.72
CA ASN A 5 -11.60 2.61 -16.91
C ASN A 5 -10.50 1.60 -16.55
N LEU A 6 -9.76 1.83 -15.48
CA LEU A 6 -8.78 0.86 -14.99
C LEU A 6 -9.46 -0.45 -14.59
N LEU A 7 -10.46 -0.38 -13.69
CA LEU A 7 -11.16 -1.57 -13.19
C LEU A 7 -11.82 -2.35 -14.33
N ASP A 8 -12.40 -1.65 -15.30
CA ASP A 8 -13.03 -2.29 -16.48
C ASP A 8 -12.03 -2.96 -17.42
N SER A 9 -10.78 -2.49 -17.44
CA SER A 9 -9.71 -3.07 -18.25
C SER A 9 -9.05 -4.32 -17.66
N LEU A 10 -9.30 -4.61 -16.38
CA LEU A 10 -8.71 -5.75 -15.68
C LEU A 10 -9.34 -7.08 -16.14
N PRO A 11 -8.60 -8.19 -16.13
CA PRO A 11 -9.11 -9.49 -16.55
C PRO A 11 -10.19 -10.02 -15.60
N ASP A 12 -11.23 -10.65 -16.17
CA ASP A 12 -12.42 -11.11 -15.44
C ASP A 12 -12.17 -12.30 -14.49
N ASN A 13 -11.33 -13.23 -14.90
CA ASN A 13 -11.22 -14.56 -14.30
C ASN A 13 -9.92 -14.78 -13.53
N THR A 14 -9.29 -13.72 -13.07
CA THR A 14 -8.03 -13.78 -12.31
C THR A 14 -8.20 -13.19 -10.93
N VAL A 15 -7.48 -13.74 -9.96
CA VAL A 15 -7.28 -13.10 -8.66
C VAL A 15 -6.36 -11.91 -8.88
N LEU A 16 -6.80 -10.72 -8.46
CA LEU A 16 -6.02 -9.48 -8.59
C LEU A 16 -5.32 -9.11 -7.28
N LEU A 17 -6.02 -9.31 -6.16
CA LEU A 17 -5.49 -9.05 -4.83
C LEU A 17 -5.72 -10.26 -3.93
N SER A 18 -4.72 -10.66 -3.15
CA SER A 18 -4.88 -11.71 -2.15
C SER A 18 -4.01 -11.46 -0.91
N ASN A 19 -4.39 -12.06 0.23
CA ASN A 19 -3.54 -12.10 1.44
C ASN A 19 -3.29 -13.54 1.94
N GLY A 20 -3.65 -14.53 1.12
CA GLY A 20 -3.57 -15.95 1.46
C GLY A 20 -4.77 -16.49 2.25
N GLN A 21 -5.73 -15.63 2.62
CA GLN A 21 -7.01 -16.00 3.26
C GLN A 21 -8.21 -15.50 2.46
N ARG A 22 -8.07 -14.33 1.83
CA ARG A 22 -9.08 -13.69 0.99
C ARG A 22 -8.49 -13.39 -0.38
N GLU A 23 -9.35 -13.48 -1.39
CA GLU A 23 -9.02 -13.22 -2.78
C GLU A 23 -10.05 -12.27 -3.37
N LEU A 24 -9.60 -11.27 -4.11
CA LEU A 24 -10.44 -10.34 -4.84
C LEU A 24 -10.09 -10.42 -6.33
N GLY A 25 -11.01 -10.94 -7.11
CA GLY A 25 -11.01 -10.78 -8.56
C GLY A 25 -11.62 -9.43 -8.95
N ARG A 26 -11.69 -9.12 -10.25
CA ARG A 26 -12.15 -7.84 -10.79
C ARG A 26 -13.50 -7.39 -10.21
N ALA A 27 -14.53 -8.21 -10.30
CA ALA A 27 -15.88 -7.86 -9.86
C ALA A 27 -15.94 -7.58 -8.35
N ALA A 28 -15.25 -8.41 -7.53
CA ALA A 28 -15.18 -8.22 -6.10
C ALA A 28 -14.39 -6.94 -5.75
N LEU A 29 -13.27 -6.67 -6.42
CA LEU A 29 -12.50 -5.45 -6.24
C LEU A 29 -13.34 -4.20 -6.59
N ALA A 30 -14.01 -4.18 -7.73
CA ALA A 30 -14.87 -3.07 -8.14
C ALA A 30 -16.02 -2.85 -7.12
N HIS A 31 -16.68 -3.91 -6.67
CA HIS A 31 -17.72 -3.83 -5.64
C HIS A 31 -17.19 -3.26 -4.33
N ARG A 32 -15.99 -3.70 -3.89
CA ARG A 32 -15.37 -3.19 -2.66
C ARG A 32 -14.99 -1.72 -2.78
N VAL A 33 -14.41 -1.30 -3.91
CA VAL A 33 -14.08 0.11 -4.19
C VAL A 33 -15.34 0.97 -4.13
N GLU A 34 -16.45 0.56 -4.74
CA GLU A 34 -17.71 1.31 -4.68
C GLU A 34 -18.29 1.41 -3.26
N ALA A 35 -18.19 0.34 -2.46
CA ALA A 35 -18.63 0.36 -1.06
C ALA A 35 -17.83 1.39 -0.24
N VAL A 36 -16.51 1.43 -0.40
CA VAL A 36 -15.65 2.41 0.29
C VAL A 36 -15.90 3.84 -0.22
N LYS A 37 -16.13 4.03 -1.53
CA LYS A 37 -16.53 5.34 -2.09
C LYS A 37 -17.85 5.82 -1.48
N ALA A 38 -18.83 4.93 -1.32
CA ALA A 38 -20.10 5.24 -0.68
C ALA A 38 -19.91 5.67 0.79
N ALA A 39 -19.05 4.98 1.54
CA ALA A 39 -18.71 5.32 2.91
C ALA A 39 -18.05 6.71 3.03
N LEU A 40 -17.08 7.02 2.15
CA LEU A 40 -16.42 8.33 2.09
C LEU A 40 -17.42 9.46 1.79
N ARG A 41 -18.33 9.25 0.82
CA ARG A 41 -19.41 10.22 0.50
C ARG A 41 -20.39 10.39 1.66
N ALA A 42 -20.80 9.31 2.32
CA ALA A 42 -21.72 9.37 3.47
C ALA A 42 -21.13 10.17 4.64
N ARG A 43 -19.83 10.09 4.84
CA ARG A 43 -19.11 10.90 5.84
C ARG A 43 -18.91 12.34 5.41
N ARG A 44 -19.26 12.70 4.18
CA ARG A 44 -19.01 14.04 3.64
C ARG A 44 -17.56 14.46 3.90
N VAL A 45 -16.62 13.50 3.70
CA VAL A 45 -15.20 13.85 3.78
C VAL A 45 -15.01 14.99 2.80
N PRO A 46 -14.70 16.22 3.27
CA PRO A 46 -14.57 17.37 2.38
C PRO A 46 -13.40 17.13 1.42
N ASP A 47 -13.24 17.98 0.41
CA ASP A 47 -12.12 17.96 -0.54
C ASP A 47 -10.79 18.06 0.22
N GLY A 48 -10.41 16.97 0.91
CA GLY A 48 -9.33 16.96 1.88
C GLY A 48 -8.58 15.63 1.90
N ALA A 49 -7.71 15.50 2.88
CA ALA A 49 -6.88 14.33 3.05
C ALA A 49 -7.59 13.26 3.91
N VAL A 50 -7.41 12.01 3.50
CA VAL A 50 -7.83 10.80 4.23
C VAL A 50 -6.58 10.03 4.61
N ALA A 51 -6.36 9.79 5.89
CA ALA A 51 -5.25 8.96 6.34
C ALA A 51 -5.58 7.47 6.25
N ILE A 52 -4.55 6.63 6.19
CA ILE A 52 -4.68 5.18 6.36
C ILE A 52 -3.59 4.66 7.27
N LEU A 53 -4.00 4.00 8.35
CA LEU A 53 -3.13 3.36 9.33
C LEU A 53 -3.50 1.88 9.42
N ALA A 54 -2.87 1.08 8.59
CA ALA A 54 -3.12 -0.35 8.47
C ALA A 54 -1.90 -1.09 7.93
N ASP A 55 -1.80 -2.38 8.25
CA ASP A 55 -0.84 -3.30 7.65
C ASP A 55 -1.22 -3.63 6.19
N ASN A 56 -0.34 -4.30 5.48
CA ASN A 56 -0.62 -4.78 4.14
C ASN A 56 -1.83 -5.73 4.16
N ASP A 57 -2.78 -5.42 3.30
CA ASP A 57 -4.01 -6.20 3.11
C ASP A 57 -4.68 -5.73 1.80
N PRO A 58 -5.44 -6.57 1.10
CA PRO A 58 -6.25 -6.14 -0.05
C PRO A 58 -7.11 -4.90 0.21
N GLU A 59 -7.68 -4.77 1.42
CA GLU A 59 -8.52 -3.62 1.77
C GLU A 59 -7.76 -2.30 1.89
N TRP A 60 -6.45 -2.34 2.13
CA TRP A 60 -5.61 -1.16 2.04
C TRP A 60 -5.62 -0.60 0.62
N LEU A 61 -5.45 -1.47 -0.38
CA LEU A 61 -5.48 -1.08 -1.80
C LEU A 61 -6.89 -0.68 -2.25
N VAL A 62 -7.93 -1.34 -1.74
CA VAL A 62 -9.33 -0.93 -1.98
C VAL A 62 -9.56 0.50 -1.49
N ALA A 63 -9.09 0.84 -0.28
CA ALA A 63 -9.21 2.19 0.28
C ALA A 63 -8.41 3.23 -0.55
N ASP A 64 -7.21 2.87 -1.00
CA ASP A 64 -6.37 3.70 -1.86
C ASP A 64 -7.06 4.01 -3.21
N LEU A 65 -7.53 2.97 -3.91
CA LEU A 65 -8.23 3.11 -5.18
C LEU A 65 -9.54 3.90 -5.05
N ALA A 66 -10.31 3.66 -3.98
CA ALA A 66 -11.55 4.39 -3.71
C ALA A 66 -11.30 5.88 -3.43
N THR A 67 -10.25 6.19 -2.67
CA THR A 67 -9.85 7.56 -2.35
C THR A 67 -9.42 8.31 -3.62
N GLN A 68 -8.60 7.68 -4.46
CA GLN A 68 -8.20 8.25 -5.75
C GLN A 68 -9.37 8.44 -6.70
N ALA A 69 -10.31 7.47 -6.77
CA ALA A 69 -11.50 7.56 -7.62
C ALA A 69 -12.42 8.75 -7.27
N LEU A 70 -12.34 9.23 -6.04
CA LEU A 70 -13.06 10.43 -5.57
C LEU A 70 -12.24 11.71 -5.67
N GLY A 71 -11.00 11.66 -6.17
CA GLY A 71 -10.12 12.82 -6.24
C GLY A 71 -9.60 13.28 -4.87
N LEU A 72 -9.77 12.48 -3.82
CA LEU A 72 -9.30 12.79 -2.48
C LEU A 72 -7.79 12.47 -2.34
N THR A 73 -7.15 13.11 -1.37
CA THR A 73 -5.74 12.88 -1.06
C THR A 73 -5.60 11.75 -0.04
N LEU A 74 -4.94 10.65 -0.37
CA LEU A 74 -4.58 9.61 0.59
C LEU A 74 -3.27 9.95 1.31
N VAL A 75 -3.24 9.74 2.63
CA VAL A 75 -2.05 9.94 3.48
C VAL A 75 -1.71 8.62 4.18
N PRO A 76 -0.84 7.79 3.60
CA PRO A 76 -0.37 6.57 4.24
C PRO A 76 0.44 6.88 5.50
N LEU A 77 0.09 6.23 6.62
CA LEU A 77 0.81 6.31 7.88
C LEU A 77 1.64 5.05 8.07
N PRO A 78 3.00 5.15 8.03
CA PRO A 78 3.83 3.98 8.28
C PRO A 78 3.62 3.45 9.70
N LEU A 79 3.39 2.14 9.84
CA LEU A 79 3.17 1.49 11.14
C LEU A 79 4.40 1.60 12.07
N PHE A 80 5.58 1.79 11.51
CA PHE A 80 6.82 1.98 12.27
C PHE A 80 7.04 3.42 12.77
N PHE A 81 6.15 4.37 12.43
CA PHE A 81 6.21 5.72 13.00
C PHE A 81 5.72 5.69 14.44
N THR A 82 6.31 6.58 15.25
CA THR A 82 5.84 6.81 16.63
C THR A 82 4.49 7.55 16.63
N PRO A 83 3.72 7.48 17.73
CA PRO A 83 2.48 8.25 17.87
C PRO A 83 2.68 9.76 17.65
N ALA A 84 3.80 10.32 18.09
CA ALA A 84 4.13 11.73 17.86
C ALA A 84 4.35 12.05 16.37
N GLN A 85 4.96 11.14 15.62
CA GLN A 85 5.12 11.29 14.18
C GLN A 85 3.78 11.15 13.45
N TRP A 86 2.90 10.23 13.83
CA TRP A 86 1.54 10.13 13.28
C TRP A 86 0.77 11.43 13.50
N LEU A 87 0.76 11.97 14.73
CA LEU A 87 0.11 13.24 15.03
C LEU A 87 0.69 14.43 14.26
N HIS A 88 2.01 14.44 14.01
CA HIS A 88 2.63 15.42 13.13
C HIS A 88 2.12 15.29 11.70
N VAL A 89 2.12 14.09 11.13
CA VAL A 89 1.61 13.82 9.78
C VAL A 89 0.15 14.25 9.63
N MET A 90 -0.69 13.94 10.63
CA MET A 90 -2.11 14.31 10.60
C MET A 90 -2.31 15.82 10.57
N ARG A 91 -1.52 16.56 11.35
CA ARG A 91 -1.58 18.04 11.37
C ARG A 91 -1.09 18.66 10.05
N GLU A 92 0.06 18.19 9.55
CA GLU A 92 0.65 18.72 8.31
C GLU A 92 -0.21 18.40 7.07
N SER A 93 -0.85 17.23 7.04
CA SER A 93 -1.71 16.83 5.93
C SER A 93 -3.13 17.38 6.01
N GLY A 94 -3.56 17.83 7.18
CA GLY A 94 -4.94 18.25 7.42
C GLY A 94 -5.96 17.12 7.27
N ALA A 95 -5.56 15.86 7.54
CA ALA A 95 -6.43 14.70 7.36
C ALA A 95 -7.72 14.80 8.20
N GLN A 96 -8.86 14.64 7.55
CA GLN A 96 -10.21 14.76 8.15
C GLN A 96 -10.84 13.41 8.47
N ALA A 97 -10.33 12.35 7.88
CA ALA A 97 -10.78 10.99 8.12
C ALA A 97 -9.57 10.04 8.14
N ILE A 98 -9.76 8.87 8.74
CA ILE A 98 -8.74 7.82 8.79
C ILE A 98 -9.37 6.45 8.57
N PHE A 99 -8.77 5.66 7.69
CA PHE A 99 -8.99 4.22 7.66
C PHE A 99 -8.09 3.54 8.70
N CYS A 100 -8.68 2.79 9.60
CA CYS A 100 -7.95 2.07 10.64
C CYS A 100 -8.66 0.77 11.01
N ALA A 101 -7.91 -0.29 11.31
CA ALA A 101 -8.48 -1.54 11.79
C ALA A 101 -8.76 -1.52 13.30
N ASP A 102 -7.96 -0.76 14.07
CA ASP A 102 -8.11 -0.65 15.52
C ASP A 102 -8.82 0.64 15.93
N PRO A 103 -10.05 0.55 16.49
CA PRO A 103 -10.81 1.72 16.95
C PRO A 103 -10.10 2.47 18.09
N HIS A 104 -9.31 1.81 18.93
CA HIS A 104 -8.56 2.47 20.00
C HIS A 104 -7.44 3.33 19.42
N GLN A 105 -6.76 2.84 18.40
CA GLN A 105 -5.70 3.56 17.71
C GLN A 105 -6.28 4.79 16.97
N ALA A 106 -7.41 4.64 16.29
CA ALA A 106 -8.09 5.77 15.64
C ALA A 106 -8.45 6.87 16.65
N ARG A 107 -9.07 6.49 17.80
CA ARG A 107 -9.42 7.43 18.86
C ARG A 107 -8.20 8.12 19.48
N SER A 108 -7.10 7.42 19.67
CA SER A 108 -5.86 8.02 20.20
C SER A 108 -5.28 9.11 19.30
N LEU A 109 -5.65 9.10 18.02
CA LEU A 109 -5.28 10.11 17.01
C LEU A 109 -6.33 11.20 16.84
N GLY A 110 -7.42 11.19 17.64
CA GLY A 110 -8.49 12.19 17.58
C GLY A 110 -9.59 11.90 16.56
N PHE A 111 -9.74 10.64 16.13
CA PHE A 111 -10.77 10.22 15.18
C PHE A 111 -11.78 9.28 15.86
N ASP A 112 -13.05 9.51 15.62
CA ASP A 112 -14.13 8.73 16.23
C ASP A 112 -15.27 8.45 15.24
N GLY A 113 -16.32 7.79 15.70
CA GLY A 113 -17.53 7.54 14.93
C GLY A 113 -17.29 6.56 13.77
N ALA A 114 -16.89 5.33 14.08
CA ALA A 114 -16.65 4.29 13.07
C ALA A 114 -17.82 4.14 12.09
N LEU A 115 -17.52 4.13 10.79
CA LEU A 115 -18.40 3.65 9.73
C LEU A 115 -17.83 2.35 9.18
N ASP A 116 -18.66 1.32 9.14
CA ASP A 116 -18.31 0.05 8.50
C ASP A 116 -18.19 0.25 6.97
N CYS A 117 -17.06 -0.13 6.42
CA CYS A 117 -16.79 -0.13 4.99
C CYS A 117 -16.97 -1.53 4.37
N GLY A 118 -17.51 -2.50 5.13
CA GLY A 118 -17.72 -3.89 4.70
C GLY A 118 -16.42 -4.73 4.65
N GLY A 119 -15.37 -4.29 5.32
CA GLY A 119 -14.07 -4.97 5.41
C GLY A 119 -13.44 -4.77 6.80
N PRO A 120 -12.16 -5.16 6.99
CA PRO A 120 -11.48 -5.03 8.28
C PRO A 120 -11.14 -3.58 8.67
N LEU A 121 -11.23 -2.63 7.74
CA LEU A 121 -10.95 -1.23 8.00
C LEU A 121 -12.23 -0.47 8.30
N GLY A 122 -12.31 0.17 9.47
CA GLY A 122 -13.31 1.18 9.76
C GLY A 122 -12.86 2.56 9.24
N LEU A 123 -13.83 3.38 8.80
CA LEU A 123 -13.61 4.78 8.48
C LEU A 123 -14.04 5.65 9.66
N TYR A 124 -13.10 6.39 10.23
CA TYR A 124 -13.30 7.29 11.36
C TYR A 124 -13.14 8.74 10.92
N GLN A 125 -13.81 9.67 11.57
CA GLN A 125 -13.78 11.09 11.24
C GLN A 125 -13.16 11.91 12.35
N SER A 126 -12.43 12.95 12.01
CA SER A 126 -11.92 13.91 12.99
C SER A 126 -13.08 14.69 13.59
N ALA A 127 -13.03 14.90 14.92
CA ALA A 127 -13.94 15.82 15.60
C ALA A 127 -13.60 17.30 15.35
N GLN A 128 -12.41 17.58 14.82
CA GLN A 128 -11.93 18.93 14.54
C GLN A 128 -12.24 19.33 13.10
N ALA A 129 -12.62 20.61 12.91
CA ALA A 129 -12.80 21.15 11.57
C ALA A 129 -11.48 21.18 10.78
N ALA A 130 -11.57 21.05 9.47
CA ALA A 130 -10.41 21.18 8.57
C ALA A 130 -9.71 22.53 8.79
N SER A 131 -8.43 22.51 9.06
CA SER A 131 -7.61 23.70 9.20
C SER A 131 -6.75 23.99 7.97
N ALA A 132 -6.57 23.00 7.08
CA ALA A 132 -5.76 23.12 5.87
C ALA A 132 -6.64 23.29 4.64
N ALA A 133 -6.21 24.16 3.71
CA ALA A 133 -6.84 24.23 2.39
C ALA A 133 -6.59 22.94 1.60
N PRO A 134 -7.57 22.49 0.78
CA PRO A 134 -7.37 21.35 -0.09
C PRO A 134 -6.15 21.55 -1.00
N LEU A 135 -5.33 20.49 -1.15
CA LEU A 135 -4.23 20.51 -2.10
C LEU A 135 -4.78 20.22 -3.50
N VAL A 136 -4.49 21.11 -4.44
CA VAL A 136 -4.91 20.92 -5.84
C VAL A 136 -4.00 19.89 -6.51
N ASP A 137 -4.61 18.94 -7.22
CA ASP A 137 -3.92 17.87 -7.98
C ASP A 137 -2.96 16.98 -7.16
N VAL A 138 -3.19 16.84 -5.86
CA VAL A 138 -2.45 15.92 -4.99
C VAL A 138 -3.37 14.78 -4.54
N GLN A 139 -3.10 13.55 -4.99
CA GLN A 139 -3.87 12.37 -4.62
C GLN A 139 -3.15 11.48 -3.61
N LYS A 140 -1.86 11.74 -3.35
CA LYS A 140 -1.14 11.02 -2.29
C LYS A 140 -0.08 11.91 -1.65
N ILE A 141 0.01 11.88 -0.32
CA ILE A 141 1.11 12.49 0.42
C ILE A 141 1.81 11.38 1.20
N THR A 142 3.04 11.06 0.82
CA THR A 142 3.86 10.07 1.54
C THR A 142 4.90 10.77 2.39
N PHE A 143 4.92 10.46 3.69
CA PHE A 143 5.89 11.04 4.60
C PHE A 143 7.11 10.14 4.77
N THR A 144 8.28 10.74 4.65
CA THR A 144 9.57 10.09 4.86
C THR A 144 10.21 10.58 6.15
N SER A 145 10.87 9.67 6.86
CA SER A 145 11.69 10.02 8.03
C SER A 145 12.96 10.74 7.59
N GLY A 146 12.86 11.99 7.13
CA GLY A 146 14.04 12.75 6.69
C GLY A 146 15.18 12.76 7.73
N THR A 147 16.37 13.21 7.33
CA THR A 147 17.55 13.38 8.20
C THR A 147 17.32 14.45 9.29
N THR A 148 16.22 15.18 9.27
CA THR A 148 15.74 16.14 10.27
C THR A 148 14.64 15.51 11.12
N SER A 149 14.48 15.94 12.36
CA SER A 149 13.63 15.33 13.40
C SER A 149 12.15 15.14 13.07
N ALA A 150 11.60 15.78 12.05
CA ALA A 150 10.19 15.69 11.66
C ALA A 150 10.05 15.07 10.25
N PRO A 151 9.08 14.14 10.05
CA PRO A 151 8.76 13.60 8.73
C PRO A 151 8.37 14.70 7.73
N LYS A 152 8.82 14.56 6.47
CA LYS A 152 8.49 15.46 5.37
C LYS A 152 7.57 14.78 4.38
N GLY A 153 6.49 15.47 3.96
CA GLY A 153 5.53 14.98 2.98
C GLY A 153 6.00 15.20 1.55
N VAL A 154 5.89 14.17 0.73
CA VAL A 154 6.05 14.22 -0.73
C VAL A 154 4.67 14.13 -1.35
N CYS A 155 4.29 15.16 -2.10
CA CYS A 155 2.99 15.25 -2.79
C CYS A 155 3.08 14.63 -4.19
N LEU A 156 2.13 13.78 -4.53
CA LEU A 156 2.06 13.09 -5.81
C LEU A 156 0.67 13.22 -6.41
N SER A 157 0.62 13.53 -7.71
CA SER A 157 -0.63 13.45 -8.48
C SER A 157 -0.94 11.99 -8.86
N SER A 158 -2.20 11.71 -9.18
CA SER A 158 -2.61 10.41 -9.73
C SER A 158 -1.86 10.13 -11.05
N ALA A 159 -1.71 11.14 -11.92
CA ALA A 159 -1.00 11.00 -13.19
C ALA A 159 0.43 10.49 -12.97
N GLN A 160 1.21 11.14 -12.10
CA GLN A 160 2.59 10.74 -11.81
C GLN A 160 2.68 9.28 -11.33
N GLN A 161 1.77 8.87 -10.45
CA GLN A 161 1.76 7.51 -9.90
C GLN A 161 1.49 6.47 -10.98
N TRP A 162 0.46 6.70 -11.82
CA TRP A 162 0.06 5.73 -12.85
C TRP A 162 0.97 5.74 -14.08
N GLU A 163 1.56 6.89 -14.45
CA GLU A 163 2.60 6.96 -15.50
C GLU A 163 3.84 6.17 -15.11
N LEU A 164 4.30 6.30 -13.85
CA LEU A 164 5.42 5.51 -13.36
C LEU A 164 5.10 4.02 -13.36
N ALA A 165 3.93 3.62 -12.86
CA ALA A 165 3.50 2.23 -12.87
C ALA A 165 3.38 1.68 -14.30
N GLY A 166 2.89 2.47 -15.25
CA GLY A 166 2.82 2.13 -16.67
C GLY A 166 4.19 1.93 -17.29
N THR A 167 5.14 2.81 -17.00
CA THR A 167 6.53 2.69 -17.45
C THR A 167 7.18 1.41 -16.92
N LEU A 168 6.95 1.08 -15.65
CA LEU A 168 7.46 -0.15 -15.04
C LEU A 168 6.80 -1.39 -15.66
N ARG A 169 5.48 -1.39 -15.86
CA ARG A 169 4.77 -2.47 -16.56
C ARG A 169 5.39 -2.74 -17.93
N ASP A 170 5.61 -1.70 -18.72
CA ASP A 170 6.14 -1.84 -20.08
C ASP A 170 7.59 -2.36 -20.07
N ALA A 171 8.40 -1.87 -19.15
CA ALA A 171 9.79 -2.34 -18.98
C ALA A 171 9.86 -3.81 -18.53
N LEU A 172 8.92 -4.25 -17.69
CA LEU A 172 8.88 -5.60 -17.12
C LEU A 172 8.04 -6.59 -17.96
N ALA A 173 7.31 -6.14 -18.98
CA ALA A 173 6.46 -6.98 -19.82
C ALA A 173 7.16 -8.23 -20.39
N PRO A 174 8.45 -8.18 -20.83
CA PRO A 174 9.14 -9.38 -21.33
C PRO A 174 9.29 -10.49 -20.28
N LEU A 175 9.26 -10.16 -18.99
CA LEU A 175 9.41 -11.14 -17.89
C LEU A 175 8.13 -11.90 -17.58
N ARG A 176 6.97 -11.47 -18.09
CA ARG A 176 5.66 -12.09 -17.89
C ARG A 176 5.39 -12.39 -16.41
N LEU A 177 5.49 -11.36 -15.59
CA LEU A 177 5.26 -11.45 -14.14
C LEU A 177 3.75 -11.51 -13.87
N GLU A 178 3.28 -12.64 -13.35
CA GLU A 178 1.85 -12.90 -13.09
C GLU A 178 1.51 -12.78 -11.60
N ARG A 179 2.51 -12.78 -10.72
CA ARG A 179 2.33 -12.78 -9.27
C ARG A 179 3.41 -11.95 -8.60
N HIS A 180 2.99 -10.96 -7.81
CA HIS A 180 3.86 -10.09 -7.02
C HIS A 180 3.58 -10.29 -5.53
N LEU A 181 4.61 -10.59 -4.72
CA LEU A 181 4.50 -10.67 -3.26
C LEU A 181 5.04 -9.38 -2.64
N CYS A 182 4.18 -8.68 -1.89
CA CYS A 182 4.52 -7.45 -1.19
C CYS A 182 5.29 -7.76 0.09
N LEU A 183 6.52 -7.29 0.16
CA LEU A 183 7.41 -7.48 1.32
C LEU A 183 7.64 -6.20 2.10
N LEU A 184 7.35 -5.03 1.53
CA LEU A 184 7.46 -3.74 2.18
C LEU A 184 6.07 -3.16 2.49
N PRO A 185 5.96 -2.25 3.48
CA PRO A 185 4.69 -1.58 3.78
C PRO A 185 4.15 -0.77 2.60
N PHE A 186 2.85 -0.80 2.34
CA PHE A 186 2.21 0.04 1.32
C PHE A 186 2.34 1.55 1.59
N ALA A 187 2.65 1.94 2.81
CA ALA A 187 2.98 3.32 3.14
C ALA A 187 4.31 3.79 2.50
N ILE A 188 5.11 2.87 1.94
CA ILE A 188 6.35 3.16 1.21
C ILE A 188 6.04 3.18 -0.29
N LEU A 189 6.31 4.30 -0.97
CA LEU A 189 6.03 4.48 -2.40
C LEU A 189 6.68 3.41 -3.29
N LEU A 190 7.88 2.96 -2.93
CA LEU A 190 8.58 1.92 -3.69
C LEU A 190 7.71 0.67 -3.83
N GLU A 191 7.14 0.16 -2.73
CA GLU A 191 6.22 -0.98 -2.77
C GLU A 191 4.91 -0.60 -3.44
N ASN A 192 4.27 0.48 -3.00
CA ASN A 192 2.92 0.83 -3.41
C ASN A 192 2.80 1.00 -4.93
N ILE A 193 3.74 1.69 -5.56
CA ILE A 193 3.69 1.97 -7.00
C ILE A 193 4.33 0.85 -7.82
N ALA A 194 5.55 0.43 -7.47
CA ALA A 194 6.27 -0.56 -8.28
C ALA A 194 5.76 -1.99 -8.08
N GLY A 195 5.09 -2.29 -6.97
CA GLY A 195 4.41 -3.56 -6.70
C GLY A 195 2.95 -3.52 -7.18
N PRO A 196 1.98 -3.19 -6.30
CA PRO A 196 0.55 -3.28 -6.58
C PRO A 196 0.07 -2.56 -7.83
N TYR A 197 0.47 -1.30 -8.05
CA TYR A 197 -0.02 -0.55 -9.21
C TYR A 197 0.49 -1.14 -10.52
N THR A 198 1.78 -1.51 -10.55
CA THR A 198 2.38 -2.16 -11.72
C THR A 198 1.76 -3.54 -11.96
N ALA A 199 1.50 -4.32 -10.90
CA ALA A 199 0.84 -5.62 -11.00
C ALA A 199 -0.60 -5.47 -11.53
N LEU A 200 -1.40 -4.52 -10.99
CA LEU A 200 -2.75 -4.25 -11.47
C LEU A 200 -2.75 -3.90 -12.96
N LEU A 201 -1.89 -2.98 -13.43
CA LEU A 201 -1.79 -2.63 -14.84
C LEU A 201 -1.36 -3.81 -15.73
N SER A 202 -0.70 -4.81 -15.18
CA SER A 202 -0.27 -6.03 -15.87
C SER A 202 -1.33 -7.13 -15.82
N GLY A 203 -2.43 -6.97 -15.08
CA GLY A 203 -3.38 -8.03 -14.77
C GLY A 203 -2.80 -9.14 -13.91
N ALA A 204 -1.73 -8.85 -13.15
CA ALA A 204 -1.06 -9.78 -12.27
C ALA A 204 -1.64 -9.77 -10.85
N GLU A 205 -1.56 -10.90 -10.16
CA GLU A 205 -1.96 -11.01 -8.76
C GLU A 205 -0.99 -10.25 -7.86
N THR A 206 -1.52 -9.38 -7.00
CA THR A 206 -0.81 -8.77 -5.87
C THR A 206 -1.10 -9.58 -4.61
N ILE A 207 -0.08 -10.21 -4.05
CA ILE A 207 -0.16 -11.00 -2.82
C ILE A 207 0.36 -10.14 -1.68
N CYS A 208 -0.53 -9.74 -0.78
CA CYS A 208 -0.24 -8.78 0.29
C CYS A 208 -0.70 -9.28 1.67
N PRO A 209 -0.06 -10.32 2.22
CA PRO A 209 -0.32 -10.76 3.58
C PRO A 209 0.23 -9.73 4.58
N PRO A 210 -0.20 -9.76 5.86
CA PRO A 210 0.41 -8.97 6.91
C PRO A 210 1.93 -9.10 6.93
N LEU A 211 2.64 -8.01 7.13
CA LEU A 211 4.10 -7.93 7.02
C LEU A 211 4.84 -8.93 7.92
N ALA A 212 4.29 -9.23 9.10
CA ALA A 212 4.86 -10.24 9.98
C ALA A 212 4.91 -11.65 9.35
N GLN A 213 3.98 -11.97 8.43
CA GLN A 213 3.96 -13.25 7.71
C GLN A 213 4.99 -13.31 6.58
N THR A 214 5.57 -12.18 6.21
CA THR A 214 6.67 -12.09 5.23
C THR A 214 8.03 -11.81 5.86
N GLY A 215 8.08 -11.83 7.19
CA GLY A 215 9.31 -11.69 7.95
C GLY A 215 9.66 -10.26 8.34
N LEU A 216 8.86 -9.25 7.98
CA LEU A 216 9.11 -7.86 8.36
C LEU A 216 8.41 -7.53 9.68
N SER A 217 9.15 -6.97 10.65
CA SER A 217 8.62 -6.53 11.94
C SER A 217 9.17 -5.17 12.34
N GLY A 218 8.26 -4.25 12.73
CA GLY A 218 8.63 -2.88 13.10
C GLY A 218 9.35 -2.12 11.99
N ALA A 219 10.31 -1.26 12.37
CA ALA A 219 11.01 -0.37 11.42
C ALA A 219 12.13 -1.07 10.63
N SER A 220 12.76 -2.10 11.19
CA SER A 220 13.98 -2.70 10.63
C SER A 220 14.17 -4.19 10.96
N GLY A 221 13.24 -4.79 11.70
CA GLY A 221 13.29 -6.22 11.99
C GLY A 221 12.97 -7.03 10.74
N PHE A 222 13.86 -7.92 10.31
CA PHE A 222 13.63 -8.79 9.16
C PHE A 222 14.14 -10.19 9.44
N ASP A 223 13.24 -11.18 9.31
CA ASP A 223 13.55 -12.60 9.39
C ASP A 223 13.60 -13.20 7.98
N PRO A 224 14.81 -13.51 7.44
CA PRO A 224 14.94 -14.06 6.10
C PRO A 224 14.37 -15.48 5.99
N GLN A 225 14.29 -16.27 7.07
CA GLN A 225 13.72 -17.61 7.01
C GLN A 225 12.20 -17.55 6.83
N VAL A 226 11.51 -16.67 7.56
CA VAL A 226 10.08 -16.43 7.39
C VAL A 226 9.80 -15.89 5.97
N CYS A 227 10.63 -14.98 5.47
CA CYS A 227 10.50 -14.45 4.11
C CYS A 227 10.65 -15.56 3.05
N MET A 228 11.65 -16.41 3.14
CA MET A 228 11.84 -17.52 2.21
C MET A 228 10.69 -18.55 2.29
N GLN A 229 10.12 -18.77 3.47
CA GLN A 229 8.92 -19.62 3.63
C GLN A 229 7.71 -18.98 2.95
N ALA A 230 7.52 -17.65 3.07
CA ALA A 230 6.47 -16.93 2.37
C ALA A 230 6.66 -17.01 0.84
N ILE A 231 7.88 -16.84 0.34
CA ILE A 231 8.19 -16.99 -1.09
C ILE A 231 7.87 -18.42 -1.56
N ALA A 232 8.25 -19.44 -0.80
CA ALA A 232 7.91 -20.82 -1.13
C ALA A 232 6.40 -21.07 -1.15
N ARG A 233 5.68 -20.53 -0.15
CA ARG A 233 4.22 -20.69 -0.01
C ARG A 233 3.46 -20.05 -1.14
N TYR A 234 3.79 -18.79 -1.44
CA TYR A 234 3.04 -17.98 -2.40
C TYR A 234 3.57 -18.10 -3.83
N ALA A 235 4.75 -18.66 -4.02
CA ALA A 235 5.43 -18.84 -5.31
C ALA A 235 5.35 -17.59 -6.21
N PRO A 236 5.74 -16.37 -5.74
CA PRO A 236 5.68 -15.16 -6.53
C PRO A 236 6.73 -15.17 -7.65
N HIS A 237 6.44 -14.42 -8.72
CA HIS A 237 7.41 -14.15 -9.80
C HIS A 237 8.26 -12.91 -9.49
N SER A 238 7.75 -11.98 -8.69
CA SER A 238 8.46 -10.75 -8.33
C SER A 238 8.29 -10.37 -6.86
N ILE A 239 9.32 -9.74 -6.33
CA ILE A 239 9.37 -9.12 -4.99
C ILE A 239 10.15 -7.81 -5.06
N ILE A 240 9.92 -6.94 -4.07
CA ILE A 240 10.68 -5.70 -3.87
C ILE A 240 11.35 -5.75 -2.50
N LEU A 241 12.63 -5.39 -2.45
CA LEU A 241 13.46 -5.42 -1.24
C LEU A 241 14.18 -4.10 -1.04
N VAL A 242 14.57 -3.84 0.20
CA VAL A 242 15.66 -2.89 0.49
C VAL A 242 16.99 -3.63 0.56
N PRO A 243 18.15 -2.94 0.36
CA PRO A 243 19.46 -3.61 0.31
C PRO A 243 19.76 -4.52 1.50
N GLN A 244 19.35 -4.11 2.71
CA GLN A 244 19.56 -4.90 3.92
C GLN A 244 18.79 -6.22 3.92
N MET A 245 17.56 -6.22 3.40
CA MET A 245 16.77 -7.45 3.25
C MET A 245 17.38 -8.38 2.21
N LEU A 246 17.86 -7.84 1.08
CA LEU A 246 18.56 -8.64 0.08
C LEU A 246 19.80 -9.30 0.67
N GLN A 247 20.63 -8.55 1.39
CA GLN A 247 21.82 -9.08 2.04
C GLN A 247 21.48 -10.20 3.04
N ALA A 248 20.44 -10.01 3.85
CA ALA A 248 19.99 -11.03 4.81
C ALA A 248 19.50 -12.30 4.09
N LEU A 249 18.73 -12.17 3.00
CA LEU A 249 18.27 -13.30 2.20
C LEU A 249 19.44 -14.06 1.56
N VAL A 250 20.38 -13.35 0.94
CA VAL A 250 21.55 -13.98 0.30
C VAL A 250 22.41 -14.71 1.33
N THR A 251 22.57 -14.15 2.53
CA THR A 251 23.32 -14.79 3.62
C THR A 251 22.64 -16.03 4.16
N ALA A 252 21.30 -16.05 4.20
CA ALA A 252 20.50 -17.13 4.78
C ALA A 252 20.14 -18.24 3.78
N ALA A 253 20.16 -17.95 2.48
CA ALA A 253 19.81 -18.90 1.43
C ALA A 253 20.95 -19.89 1.14
N ALA A 254 20.61 -21.16 0.96
CA ALA A 254 21.55 -22.16 0.43
C ALA A 254 21.75 -21.94 -1.09
N PRO A 255 22.87 -22.39 -1.65
CA PRO A 255 23.04 -22.43 -3.10
C PRO A 255 21.87 -23.19 -3.76
N ASN A 256 21.21 -22.56 -4.74
CA ASN A 256 20.04 -23.13 -5.43
C ASN A 256 18.84 -23.42 -4.50
N ASP A 257 18.61 -22.59 -3.49
CA ASP A 257 17.51 -22.78 -2.55
C ASP A 257 16.17 -22.93 -3.28
N ALA A 258 15.52 -24.08 -3.08
CA ALA A 258 14.29 -24.43 -3.77
C ALA A 258 13.14 -23.45 -3.46
N ARG A 259 13.18 -22.78 -2.31
CA ARG A 259 12.17 -21.80 -1.89
C ARG A 259 12.12 -20.56 -2.78
N LEU A 260 13.22 -20.22 -3.46
CA LEU A 260 13.36 -19.03 -4.28
C LEU A 260 13.14 -19.28 -5.77
N ARG A 261 12.84 -20.52 -6.19
CA ARG A 261 12.78 -20.92 -7.61
C ARG A 261 11.71 -20.20 -8.44
N SER A 262 10.63 -19.72 -7.82
CA SER A 262 9.57 -19.02 -8.52
C SER A 262 9.95 -17.61 -8.94
N LEU A 263 10.96 -17.02 -8.28
CA LEU A 263 11.38 -15.64 -8.55
C LEU A 263 12.01 -15.49 -9.94
N ARG A 264 11.48 -14.54 -10.70
CA ARG A 264 11.99 -14.12 -12.01
C ARG A 264 12.56 -12.71 -11.96
N PHE A 265 12.09 -11.91 -10.99
CA PHE A 265 12.50 -10.51 -10.83
C PHE A 265 12.56 -10.13 -9.35
N VAL A 266 13.65 -9.48 -8.98
CA VAL A 266 13.84 -8.90 -7.64
C VAL A 266 14.25 -7.45 -7.83
N ALA A 267 13.36 -6.52 -7.45
CA ALA A 267 13.70 -5.10 -7.41
C ALA A 267 14.37 -4.76 -6.07
N VAL A 268 15.39 -3.92 -6.12
CA VAL A 268 16.07 -3.42 -4.92
C VAL A 268 16.11 -1.90 -4.95
N GLY A 269 15.60 -1.27 -3.90
CA GLY A 269 15.55 0.20 -3.81
C GLY A 269 15.56 0.69 -2.37
N GLY A 270 15.43 2.01 -2.19
CA GLY A 270 15.34 2.63 -0.85
C GLY A 270 16.69 2.78 -0.12
N GLY A 271 17.81 2.54 -0.75
CA GLY A 271 19.14 2.70 -0.16
C GLY A 271 20.24 2.54 -1.19
N LYS A 272 21.49 2.78 -0.78
CA LYS A 272 22.67 2.48 -1.61
C LYS A 272 22.93 0.97 -1.56
N THR A 273 23.00 0.33 -2.71
CA THR A 273 23.60 -1.01 -2.82
C THR A 273 25.11 -0.83 -2.90
N ALA A 274 25.85 -1.62 -2.12
CA ALA A 274 27.31 -1.75 -2.34
C ALA A 274 27.54 -2.39 -3.72
N PRO A 275 28.59 -2.01 -4.44
CA PRO A 275 28.94 -2.60 -5.73
C PRO A 275 29.26 -4.09 -5.62
#